data_731bee1f4923d58c751162963c1e76f9
#
_entry.id   731bee1f4923d58c751162963c1e76f9
#
_cell.length_a   1.000
_cell.length_b   1.000
_cell.length_c   1.000
_cell.angle_alpha   90.00
_cell.angle_beta   90.00
_cell.angle_gamma   90.00
#
_symmetry.space_group_name_H-M   'P 1'
#
loop_
_entity.id
_entity.type
_entity.pdbx_description
1 polymer ?
#
loop_
_entity_poly.entity_id
_entity_poly.type
_entity_poly.pdbx_seq_one_letter_code
_entity_poly.pdbx_strand_id
1 'polypeptide(L)'
;ALDCVVPVVHPSNPLKNITMAQLKAVYTGEIKNWKELGGPDKKIVVVSRDTSSGTYEVWHKIALKKEKVTPKALLQASNGAVAQLVSKNKFAIGYVGIGYLNDDLKDLTVDGIAATPDTALDGSFPISRALFMFTNGWPKDDALSFLNYIVSPAGQALAQREGFVPIYKLP
;
A
#
# COMPACT_ATOMS: atom_id res chain seq x y z
N ALA A 1 -10.75 2.00 10.64
CA ALA A 1 -9.81 2.75 9.81
C ALA A 1 -9.71 2.12 8.43
N LEU A 2 -9.23 2.90 7.46
CA LEU A 2 -8.90 2.44 6.12
C LEU A 2 -7.37 2.47 5.94
N ASP A 3 -6.88 1.69 5.00
CA ASP A 3 -5.47 1.66 4.60
C ASP A 3 -5.39 1.63 3.06
N CYS A 4 -4.43 2.33 2.49
CA CYS A 4 -4.08 2.24 1.09
C CYS A 4 -2.72 1.56 0.94
N VAL A 5 -2.63 0.59 0.05
CA VAL A 5 -1.35 -0.03 -0.31
C VAL A 5 -0.80 0.67 -1.55
N VAL A 6 0.19 1.52 -1.34
CA VAL A 6 0.67 2.50 -2.32
C VAL A 6 1.93 2.00 -2.98
N PRO A 7 1.99 1.93 -4.33
CA PRO A 7 3.24 1.64 -5.04
C PRO A 7 4.19 2.82 -4.91
N VAL A 8 5.45 2.52 -4.57
CA VAL A 8 6.49 3.52 -4.33
C VAL A 8 7.75 3.22 -5.12
N VAL A 9 8.42 4.29 -5.52
CA VAL A 9 9.71 4.26 -6.20
C VAL A 9 10.67 5.28 -5.57
N HIS A 10 11.93 5.23 -5.94
CA HIS A 10 12.90 6.25 -5.54
C HIS A 10 12.51 7.63 -6.12
N PRO A 11 12.71 8.75 -5.40
CA PRO A 11 12.33 10.10 -5.86
C PRO A 11 12.86 10.49 -7.25
N SER A 12 14.06 10.02 -7.64
CA SER A 12 14.65 10.26 -8.96
C SER A 12 14.03 9.43 -10.10
N ASN A 13 13.12 8.51 -9.83
CA ASN A 13 12.45 7.75 -10.88
C ASN A 13 11.49 8.67 -11.65
N PRO A 14 11.53 8.73 -13.00
CA PRO A 14 10.69 9.65 -13.77
C PRO A 14 9.19 9.26 -13.80
N LEU A 15 8.86 8.01 -13.49
CA LEU A 15 7.48 7.53 -13.53
C LEU A 15 6.62 8.29 -12.50
N LYS A 16 5.39 8.69 -12.90
CA LYS A 16 4.42 9.35 -12.00
C LYS A 16 3.15 8.54 -11.83
N ASN A 17 2.83 7.73 -12.82
CA ASN A 17 1.61 6.92 -12.86
C ASN A 17 1.92 5.51 -13.34
N ILE A 18 1.19 4.55 -12.81
CA ILE A 18 1.26 3.16 -13.27
C ILE A 18 -0.16 2.57 -13.30
N THR A 19 -0.49 1.80 -14.33
CA THR A 19 -1.79 1.14 -14.37
C THR A 19 -1.79 -0.15 -13.54
N MET A 20 -2.97 -0.59 -13.11
CA MET A 20 -3.12 -1.89 -12.43
C MET A 20 -2.58 -3.05 -13.26
N ALA A 21 -2.77 -3.00 -14.60
CA ALA A 21 -2.21 -4.01 -15.51
C ALA A 21 -0.68 -3.99 -15.51
N GLN A 22 -0.07 -2.80 -15.57
CA GLN A 22 1.38 -2.64 -15.51
C GLN A 22 1.95 -3.08 -14.16
N LEU A 23 1.31 -2.72 -13.04
CA LEU A 23 1.70 -3.20 -11.70
C LEU A 23 1.75 -4.73 -11.66
N LYS A 24 0.69 -5.36 -12.14
CA LYS A 24 0.62 -6.82 -12.22
C LYS A 24 1.77 -7.36 -13.06
N ALA A 25 1.97 -6.86 -14.28
CA ALA A 25 3.00 -7.33 -15.20
C ALA A 25 4.44 -7.14 -14.66
N VAL A 26 4.69 -6.05 -13.90
CA VAL A 26 5.97 -5.84 -13.20
C VAL A 26 6.17 -6.88 -12.10
N TYR A 27 5.17 -7.08 -11.26
CA TYR A 27 5.30 -7.96 -10.09
C TYR A 27 5.24 -9.45 -10.44
N THR A 28 4.64 -9.85 -11.56
CA THR A 28 4.71 -11.21 -12.10
C THR A 28 6.01 -11.45 -12.87
N GLY A 29 6.70 -10.36 -13.27
CA GLY A 29 7.97 -10.42 -13.99
C GLY A 29 7.81 -10.52 -15.50
N GLU A 30 6.67 -10.14 -16.04
CA GLU A 30 6.46 -9.95 -17.48
C GLU A 30 7.21 -8.69 -17.96
N ILE A 31 6.95 -7.53 -17.31
CA ILE A 31 7.72 -6.29 -17.49
C ILE A 31 8.95 -6.35 -16.57
N LYS A 32 10.14 -6.20 -17.15
CA LYS A 32 11.42 -6.35 -16.44
C LYS A 32 12.33 -5.14 -16.53
N ASN A 33 12.01 -4.20 -17.37
CA ASN A 33 12.84 -3.02 -17.63
C ASN A 33 11.99 -1.74 -17.56
N TRP A 34 12.52 -0.73 -16.91
CA TRP A 34 11.85 0.56 -16.77
C TRP A 34 11.52 1.22 -18.12
N LYS A 35 12.31 0.96 -19.19
CA LYS A 35 12.01 1.49 -20.53
C LYS A 35 10.65 1.04 -21.06
N GLU A 36 10.16 -0.11 -20.65
CA GLU A 36 8.85 -0.62 -21.05
C GLU A 36 7.70 0.21 -20.44
N LEU A 37 8.03 1.02 -19.42
CA LEU A 37 7.13 1.96 -18.75
C LEU A 37 7.49 3.44 -19.04
N GLY A 38 8.32 3.70 -20.06
CA GLY A 38 8.76 5.06 -20.42
C GLY A 38 9.89 5.61 -19.55
N GLY A 39 10.52 4.78 -18.73
CA GLY A 39 11.68 5.12 -17.91
C GLY A 39 13.03 4.82 -18.57
N PRO A 40 14.12 4.83 -17.79
CA PRO A 40 15.46 4.54 -18.30
C PRO A 40 15.63 3.07 -18.68
N ASP A 41 16.59 2.79 -19.58
CA ASP A 41 16.96 1.39 -19.91
C ASP A 41 17.71 0.74 -18.76
N LYS A 42 16.97 0.36 -17.75
CA LYS A 42 17.45 -0.30 -16.52
C LYS A 42 16.47 -1.35 -16.04
N LYS A 43 17.01 -2.46 -15.54
CA LYS A 43 16.19 -3.54 -14.97
C LYS A 43 15.44 -3.08 -13.74
N ILE A 44 14.17 -3.46 -13.65
CA ILE A 44 13.35 -3.22 -12.45
C ILE A 44 13.79 -4.16 -11.32
N VAL A 45 14.00 -3.60 -10.14
CA VAL A 45 14.19 -4.35 -8.90
C VAL A 45 12.86 -4.40 -8.16
N VAL A 46 12.19 -5.53 -8.20
CA VAL A 46 10.90 -5.73 -7.55
C VAL A 46 11.12 -6.00 -6.06
N VAL A 47 10.50 -5.20 -5.20
CA VAL A 47 10.51 -5.36 -3.75
C VAL A 47 9.10 -5.72 -3.29
N SER A 48 8.97 -6.80 -2.55
CA SER A 48 7.69 -7.30 -2.04
C SER A 48 7.76 -7.56 -0.54
N ARG A 49 6.62 -7.75 0.07
CA ARG A 49 6.51 -8.26 1.44
C ARG A 49 6.47 -9.78 1.45
N ASP A 50 6.83 -10.34 2.57
CA ASP A 50 6.63 -11.77 2.85
C ASP A 50 5.14 -12.14 2.89
N THR A 51 4.85 -13.44 2.79
CA THR A 51 3.47 -13.96 2.69
C THR A 51 2.67 -13.88 3.99
N SER A 52 3.31 -13.63 5.13
CA SER A 52 2.63 -13.42 6.42
C SER A 52 2.08 -12.00 6.58
N SER A 53 2.42 -11.10 5.67
CA SER A 53 2.04 -9.69 5.70
C SER A 53 0.61 -9.46 5.23
N GLY A 54 -0.22 -8.79 6.05
CA GLY A 54 -1.54 -8.32 5.61
C GLY A 54 -1.47 -7.32 4.44
N THR A 55 -0.38 -6.54 4.31
CA THR A 55 -0.15 -5.66 3.16
C THR A 55 0.10 -6.48 1.88
N TYR A 56 0.87 -7.59 1.99
CA TYR A 56 1.04 -8.54 0.89
C TYR A 56 -0.29 -9.19 0.49
N GLU A 57 -1.11 -9.59 1.45
CA GLU A 57 -2.40 -10.21 1.17
C GLU A 57 -3.28 -9.32 0.28
N VAL A 58 -3.39 -8.04 0.63
CA VAL A 58 -4.14 -7.05 -0.16
C VAL A 58 -3.53 -6.87 -1.54
N TRP A 59 -2.20 -6.68 -1.60
CA TRP A 59 -1.47 -6.56 -2.87
C TRP A 59 -1.69 -7.76 -3.78
N HIS A 60 -1.53 -8.97 -3.25
CA HIS A 60 -1.72 -10.22 -3.97
C HIS A 60 -3.16 -10.39 -4.47
N LYS A 61 -4.15 -10.05 -3.64
CA LYS A 61 -5.56 -10.16 -4.01
C LYS A 61 -5.98 -9.12 -5.06
N ILE A 62 -5.63 -7.86 -4.86
CA ILE A 62 -6.13 -6.73 -5.66
C ILE A 62 -5.23 -6.45 -6.85
N ALA A 63 -3.93 -6.19 -6.62
CA ALA A 63 -3.01 -5.80 -7.67
C ALA A 63 -2.61 -7.00 -8.55
N LEU A 64 -2.32 -8.15 -7.94
CA LEU A 64 -1.87 -9.33 -8.68
C LEU A 64 -2.99 -10.27 -9.11
N LYS A 65 -4.24 -10.02 -8.68
CA LYS A 65 -5.38 -10.92 -8.95
C LYS A 65 -5.05 -12.39 -8.62
N LYS A 66 -4.37 -12.59 -7.49
CA LYS A 66 -3.88 -13.88 -6.94
C LYS A 66 -2.78 -14.56 -7.76
N GLU A 67 -2.15 -13.89 -8.71
CA GLU A 67 -0.96 -14.42 -9.36
C GLU A 67 0.28 -14.28 -8.46
N LYS A 68 1.23 -15.19 -8.65
CA LYS A 68 2.44 -15.22 -7.82
C LYS A 68 3.39 -14.09 -8.17
N VAL A 69 3.98 -13.49 -7.14
CA VAL A 69 5.09 -12.55 -7.31
C VAL A 69 6.28 -13.28 -7.95
N THR A 70 6.98 -12.59 -8.83
CA THR A 70 8.21 -13.13 -9.46
C THR A 70 9.18 -13.66 -8.39
N PRO A 71 9.78 -14.84 -8.60
CA PRO A 71 10.76 -15.40 -7.66
C PRO A 71 12.04 -14.56 -7.53
N LYS A 72 12.21 -13.54 -8.39
CA LYS A 72 13.32 -12.59 -8.34
C LYS A 72 13.05 -11.37 -7.44
N ALA A 73 11.86 -11.28 -6.84
CA ALA A 73 11.53 -10.20 -5.94
C ALA A 73 12.34 -10.28 -4.63
N LEU A 74 12.76 -9.13 -4.13
CA LEU A 74 13.38 -8.99 -2.82
C LEU A 74 12.29 -8.93 -1.75
N LEU A 75 12.20 -9.95 -0.93
CA LEU A 75 11.18 -10.03 0.13
C LEU A 75 11.63 -9.27 1.37
N GLN A 76 10.73 -8.49 1.96
CA GLN A 76 10.97 -7.67 3.15
C GLN A 76 9.96 -7.99 4.25
N ALA A 77 10.42 -8.01 5.50
CA ALA A 77 9.61 -8.35 6.67
C ALA A 77 8.68 -7.22 7.14
N SER A 78 8.92 -5.95 6.72
CA SER A 78 8.10 -4.80 7.15
C SER A 78 7.94 -3.75 6.07
N ASN A 79 6.93 -2.87 6.21
CA ASN A 79 6.77 -1.70 5.33
C ASN A 79 7.98 -0.77 5.42
N GLY A 80 8.53 -0.58 6.63
CA GLY A 80 9.74 0.23 6.83
C GLY A 80 10.96 -0.33 6.09
N ALA A 81 11.13 -1.67 6.05
CA ALA A 81 12.20 -2.30 5.29
C ALA A 81 12.01 -2.14 3.77
N VAL A 82 10.77 -2.21 3.27
CA VAL A 82 10.47 -1.86 1.86
C VAL A 82 10.82 -0.41 1.58
N ALA A 83 10.36 0.53 2.40
CA ALA A 83 10.63 1.96 2.26
C ALA A 83 12.14 2.23 2.21
N GLN A 84 12.91 1.67 3.15
CA GLN A 84 14.36 1.84 3.22
C GLN A 84 15.08 1.26 1.99
N LEU A 85 14.64 0.13 1.46
CA LEU A 85 15.26 -0.46 0.28
C LEU A 85 14.96 0.38 -0.97
N VAL A 86 13.71 0.84 -1.13
CA VAL A 86 13.30 1.66 -2.26
C VAL A 86 13.99 3.02 -2.25
N SER A 87 14.11 3.68 -1.07
CA SER A 87 14.79 4.97 -0.94
C SER A 87 16.29 4.91 -1.26
N LYS A 88 16.91 3.75 -1.17
CA LYS A 88 18.34 3.53 -1.48
C LYS A 88 18.60 2.96 -2.88
N ASN A 89 17.57 2.58 -3.62
CA ASN A 89 17.72 1.94 -4.92
C ASN A 89 16.87 2.64 -6.00
N LYS A 90 17.53 3.40 -6.87
CA LYS A 90 16.91 4.19 -7.95
C LYS A 90 16.08 3.36 -8.95
N PHE A 91 16.28 2.05 -8.98
CA PHE A 91 15.61 1.14 -9.91
C PHE A 91 14.63 0.20 -9.21
N ALA A 92 14.40 0.40 -7.90
CA ALA A 92 13.44 -0.39 -7.16
C ALA A 92 12.00 0.14 -7.35
N ILE A 93 11.06 -0.79 -7.30
CA ILE A 93 9.65 -0.55 -7.06
C ILE A 93 9.22 -1.39 -5.87
N GLY A 94 8.53 -0.78 -4.93
CA GLY A 94 7.94 -1.42 -3.76
C GLY A 94 6.51 -1.00 -3.56
N TYR A 95 5.89 -1.46 -2.47
CA TYR A 95 4.60 -0.97 -2.00
C TYR A 95 4.59 -0.92 -0.47
N VAL A 96 3.93 0.09 0.06
CA VAL A 96 3.82 0.33 1.50
C VAL A 96 2.40 0.77 1.86
N GLY A 97 2.02 0.66 3.14
CA GLY A 97 0.83 1.35 3.63
C GLY A 97 0.98 2.87 3.57
N ILE A 98 -0.10 3.59 3.35
CA ILE A 98 -0.11 5.05 3.17
C ILE A 98 0.63 5.81 4.31
N GLY A 99 0.57 5.31 5.54
CA GLY A 99 1.26 5.90 6.69
C GLY A 99 2.79 5.79 6.67
N TYR A 100 3.36 5.05 5.70
CA TYR A 100 4.82 4.93 5.52
C TYR A 100 5.38 5.85 4.44
N LEU A 101 4.54 6.66 3.80
CA LEU A 101 4.98 7.65 2.82
C LEU A 101 5.78 8.75 3.52
N ASN A 102 6.89 9.14 2.91
CA ASN A 102 7.79 10.20 3.37
C ASN A 102 8.54 10.79 2.18
N ASP A 103 9.35 11.84 2.42
CA ASP A 103 10.08 12.56 1.37
C ASP A 103 11.18 11.72 0.68
N ASP A 104 11.59 10.59 1.27
CA ASP A 104 12.57 9.67 0.67
C ASP A 104 11.95 8.71 -0.34
N LEU A 105 10.63 8.74 -0.49
CA LEU A 105 9.86 7.92 -1.41
C LEU A 105 9.05 8.79 -2.36
N LYS A 106 8.86 8.29 -3.57
CA LYS A 106 7.90 8.84 -4.51
C LYS A 106 6.77 7.82 -4.68
N ASP A 107 5.58 8.20 -4.28
CA ASP A 107 4.36 7.47 -4.56
C ASP A 107 3.96 7.59 -6.03
N LEU A 108 3.38 6.53 -6.57
CA LEU A 108 2.81 6.51 -7.91
C LEU A 108 1.29 6.59 -7.83
N THR A 109 0.69 7.39 -8.70
CA THR A 109 -0.74 7.25 -8.94
C THR A 109 -1.01 5.90 -9.61
N VAL A 110 -2.17 5.32 -9.30
CA VAL A 110 -2.62 4.06 -9.90
C VAL A 110 -3.85 4.34 -10.76
N ASP A 111 -3.78 4.02 -12.05
CA ASP A 111 -4.80 4.38 -13.04
C ASP A 111 -5.18 5.89 -13.00
N GLY A 112 -4.19 6.75 -12.71
CA GLY A 112 -4.36 8.20 -12.59
C GLY A 112 -4.86 8.69 -11.23
N ILE A 113 -5.14 7.80 -10.27
CA ILE A 113 -5.68 8.14 -8.95
C ILE A 113 -4.55 8.13 -7.91
N ALA A 114 -4.41 9.23 -7.16
CA ALA A 114 -3.46 9.32 -6.05
C ALA A 114 -4.03 8.67 -4.78
N ALA A 115 -3.15 8.07 -3.97
CA ALA A 115 -3.51 7.57 -2.65
C ALA A 115 -3.57 8.75 -1.66
N THR A 116 -4.77 9.16 -1.32
CA THR A 116 -5.04 10.22 -0.35
C THR A 116 -6.10 9.77 0.66
N PRO A 117 -6.25 10.44 1.81
CA PRO A 117 -7.37 10.18 2.70
C PRO A 117 -8.73 10.26 2.02
N ASP A 118 -8.94 11.22 1.13
CA ASP A 118 -10.20 11.39 0.41
C ASP A 118 -10.46 10.22 -0.55
N THR A 119 -9.46 9.82 -1.35
CA THR A 119 -9.59 8.69 -2.30
C THR A 119 -9.65 7.32 -1.61
N ALA A 120 -9.18 7.23 -0.36
CA ALA A 120 -9.40 6.07 0.48
C ALA A 120 -10.84 6.01 1.01
N LEU A 121 -11.39 7.16 1.43
CA LEU A 121 -12.74 7.27 1.99
C LEU A 121 -13.84 7.05 0.94
N ASP A 122 -13.69 7.62 -0.25
CA ASP A 122 -14.65 7.47 -1.34
C ASP A 122 -14.48 6.15 -2.12
N GLY A 123 -13.40 5.39 -1.83
CA GLY A 123 -13.10 4.10 -2.46
C GLY A 123 -12.58 4.21 -3.88
N SER A 124 -12.21 5.40 -4.37
CA SER A 124 -11.69 5.59 -5.73
C SER A 124 -10.26 5.07 -5.89
N PHE A 125 -9.43 5.10 -4.83
CA PHE A 125 -8.09 4.49 -4.92
C PHE A 125 -8.18 2.97 -5.00
N PRO A 126 -7.68 2.34 -6.08
CA PRO A 126 -8.01 0.93 -6.38
C PRO A 126 -7.40 -0.10 -5.42
N ILE A 127 -6.35 0.25 -4.67
CA ILE A 127 -5.68 -0.68 -3.73
C ILE A 127 -5.90 -0.19 -2.29
N SER A 128 -7.15 -0.02 -1.92
CA SER A 128 -7.58 0.33 -0.57
C SER A 128 -8.25 -0.84 0.13
N ARG A 129 -8.23 -0.83 1.47
CA ARG A 129 -8.93 -1.81 2.31
C ARG A 129 -9.49 -1.18 3.58
N ALA A 130 -10.60 -1.72 4.05
CA ALA A 130 -11.04 -1.50 5.41
C ALA A 130 -10.28 -2.44 6.38
N LEU A 131 -10.00 -1.94 7.57
CA LEU A 131 -9.51 -2.73 8.69
C LEU A 131 -10.70 -3.14 9.54
N PHE A 132 -10.92 -4.44 9.66
CA PHE A 132 -12.06 -5.01 10.36
C PHE A 132 -11.66 -5.52 11.75
N MET A 133 -12.59 -5.44 12.67
CA MET A 133 -12.58 -6.16 13.94
C MET A 133 -13.73 -7.13 13.97
N PHE A 134 -13.49 -8.30 14.55
CA PHE A 134 -14.49 -9.36 14.65
C PHE A 134 -14.69 -9.72 16.12
N THR A 135 -15.94 -9.97 16.51
CA THR A 135 -16.32 -10.48 17.82
C THR A 135 -17.05 -11.81 17.68
N ASN A 136 -16.99 -12.64 18.70
CA ASN A 136 -17.78 -13.85 18.75
C ASN A 136 -19.21 -13.52 19.23
N GLY A 137 -20.12 -13.28 18.29
CA GLY A 137 -21.47 -12.78 18.54
C GLY A 137 -21.52 -11.27 18.78
N TRP A 138 -22.63 -10.77 19.33
CA TRP A 138 -22.78 -9.35 19.65
C TRP A 138 -21.82 -8.92 20.77
N PRO A 139 -21.07 -7.84 20.59
CA PRO A 139 -20.14 -7.35 21.60
C PRO A 139 -20.92 -6.86 22.83
N LYS A 140 -20.38 -7.15 24.03
CA LYS A 140 -20.92 -6.72 25.33
C LYS A 140 -19.80 -6.19 26.19
N ASP A 141 -20.16 -5.47 27.24
CA ASP A 141 -19.26 -5.00 28.30
C ASP A 141 -17.99 -4.31 27.73
N ASP A 142 -16.83 -4.76 28.13
CA ASP A 142 -15.54 -4.19 27.72
C ASP A 142 -15.30 -4.27 26.21
N ALA A 143 -15.74 -5.35 25.56
CA ALA A 143 -15.61 -5.49 24.11
C ALA A 143 -16.45 -4.43 23.38
N LEU A 144 -17.67 -4.16 23.83
CA LEU A 144 -18.52 -3.11 23.27
C LEU A 144 -17.91 -1.72 23.53
N SER A 145 -17.44 -1.48 24.76
CA SER A 145 -16.80 -0.21 25.13
C SER A 145 -15.57 0.07 24.28
N PHE A 146 -14.73 -0.94 24.05
CA PHE A 146 -13.54 -0.85 23.21
C PHE A 146 -13.90 -0.55 21.74
N LEU A 147 -14.88 -1.24 21.17
CA LEU A 147 -15.32 -0.98 19.80
C LEU A 147 -15.91 0.42 19.64
N ASN A 148 -16.72 0.87 20.59
CA ASN A 148 -17.26 2.23 20.60
C ASN A 148 -16.14 3.28 20.68
N TYR A 149 -15.11 3.03 21.50
CA TYR A 149 -13.93 3.90 21.54
C TYR A 149 -13.21 3.96 20.20
N ILE A 150 -12.94 2.81 19.58
CA ILE A 150 -12.22 2.76 18.29
C ILE A 150 -12.94 3.54 17.19
N VAL A 151 -14.26 3.46 17.10
CA VAL A 151 -15.02 4.21 16.09
C VAL A 151 -15.32 5.65 16.48
N SER A 152 -15.03 6.06 17.73
CA SER A 152 -15.21 7.43 18.19
C SER A 152 -14.21 8.40 17.56
N PRO A 153 -14.45 9.73 17.57
CA PRO A 153 -13.49 10.72 17.09
C PRO A 153 -12.10 10.57 17.73
N ALA A 154 -12.03 10.28 19.04
CA ALA A 154 -10.77 10.08 19.74
C ALA A 154 -10.01 8.84 19.25
N GLY A 155 -10.71 7.72 19.07
CA GLY A 155 -10.12 6.48 18.53
C GLY A 155 -9.68 6.64 17.06
N GLN A 156 -10.46 7.36 16.25
CA GLN A 156 -10.10 7.62 14.88
C GLN A 156 -8.95 8.63 14.74
N ALA A 157 -8.82 9.60 15.64
CA ALA A 157 -7.65 10.47 15.71
C ALA A 157 -6.38 9.69 16.09
N LEU A 158 -6.51 8.68 16.95
CA LEU A 158 -5.40 7.76 17.25
C LEU A 158 -5.01 6.95 16.01
N ALA A 159 -5.99 6.38 15.30
CA ALA A 159 -5.74 5.64 14.06
C ALA A 159 -5.03 6.51 13.01
N GLN A 160 -5.40 7.79 12.89
CA GLN A 160 -4.74 8.74 12.00
C GLN A 160 -3.27 8.98 12.40
N ARG A 161 -2.98 9.13 13.69
CA ARG A 161 -1.58 9.27 14.18
C ARG A 161 -0.74 8.04 13.90
N GLU A 162 -1.35 6.86 13.88
CA GLU A 162 -0.69 5.60 13.51
C GLU A 162 -0.59 5.39 11.99
N GLY A 163 -0.92 6.40 11.18
CA GLY A 163 -0.77 6.40 9.73
C GLY A 163 -1.90 5.73 8.96
N PHE A 164 -3.04 5.48 9.59
CA PHE A 164 -4.24 4.97 8.92
C PHE A 164 -5.20 6.10 8.55
N VAL A 165 -6.08 5.85 7.60
CA VAL A 165 -7.12 6.80 7.22
C VAL A 165 -8.35 6.57 8.12
N PRO A 166 -8.86 7.62 8.81
CA PRO A 166 -10.10 7.54 9.57
C PRO A 166 -11.29 7.12 8.70
N ILE A 167 -12.31 6.48 9.29
CA ILE A 167 -13.52 6.05 8.58
C ILE A 167 -14.47 7.21 8.23
N TYR A 168 -14.16 8.40 8.69
CA TYR A 168 -14.87 9.66 8.39
C TYR A 168 -13.91 10.85 8.58
N LYS A 169 -14.26 12.01 8.01
CA LYS A 169 -13.47 13.24 8.21
C LYS A 169 -13.56 13.66 9.68
N LEU A 170 -12.40 13.80 10.30
CA LEU A 170 -12.31 14.33 11.66
C LEU A 170 -12.55 15.85 11.64
N PRO A 171 -13.15 16.39 12.71
CA PRO A 171 -13.42 17.83 12.84
C PRO A 171 -12.12 18.65 12.95
#